data_3c6ec0b8ab1495aab6b74f68ed25c25d
#
_entry.id   3c6ec0b8ab1495aab6b74f68ed25c25d
#
_cell.length_a   1.000
_cell.length_b   1.000
_cell.length_c   1.000
_cell.angle_alpha   90.00
_cell.angle_beta   90.00
_cell.angle_gamma   90.00
#
_symmetry.space_group_name_H-M   'P 1'
#
loop_
_entity.id
_entity.type
_entity.pdbx_description
1 polymer ?
#
loop_
_entity_poly.entity_id
_entity_poly.type
_entity_poly.pdbx_seq_one_letter_code
_entity_poly.pdbx_strand_id
1 'polypeptide(L)'
;MSGNPAAVTLEIVDFEDPRAARLRDLLTDELLARYATEEVPHLSEAAQKALSVPPQDFIANVLVLNTVGEAIGHGALRRLNGEWEVKRVISDPAARGMGAATVLMAELERIAASAGARRVILQTGGKQPEAEAFYRKLGYRRIPTYPPYEHAIPTSICFAKELQPMEDRLPSILGQE
;
A
#
# COMPACT_ATOMS: atom_id res chain seq x y z
N MET A 1 19.19 -6.96 -20.26
CA MET A 1 18.47 -8.23 -20.06
C MET A 1 17.16 -7.91 -19.36
N SER A 2 16.08 -7.88 -20.12
CA SER A 2 14.74 -7.68 -19.58
C SER A 2 14.32 -8.98 -18.91
N GLY A 3 14.51 -9.07 -17.59
CA GLY A 3 13.93 -10.17 -16.83
C GLY A 3 12.42 -10.11 -16.98
N ASN A 4 11.85 -11.16 -17.54
CA ASN A 4 10.42 -11.36 -17.53
C ASN A 4 9.95 -11.23 -16.05
N PRO A 5 8.98 -10.38 -15.71
CA PRO A 5 8.52 -10.32 -14.33
C PRO A 5 8.11 -11.73 -13.91
N ALA A 6 8.67 -12.20 -12.79
CA ALA A 6 8.30 -13.50 -12.27
C ALA A 6 6.77 -13.58 -12.19
N ALA A 7 6.19 -14.64 -12.72
CA ALA A 7 4.74 -14.80 -12.69
C ALA A 7 4.28 -14.78 -11.23
N VAL A 8 3.40 -13.84 -10.89
CA VAL A 8 2.82 -13.72 -9.56
C VAL A 8 1.31 -13.83 -9.65
N THR A 9 0.68 -14.29 -8.58
CA THR A 9 -0.78 -14.36 -8.46
C THR A 9 -1.23 -13.39 -7.37
N LEU A 10 -2.36 -12.75 -7.59
CA LEU A 10 -3.00 -11.85 -6.62
C LEU A 10 -4.19 -12.56 -5.98
N GLU A 11 -4.32 -12.41 -4.67
CA GLU A 11 -5.41 -13.00 -3.90
C GLU A 11 -5.98 -11.97 -2.93
N ILE A 12 -7.30 -11.78 -2.96
CA ILE A 12 -8.00 -10.97 -1.96
C ILE A 12 -8.36 -11.89 -0.80
N VAL A 13 -7.98 -11.50 0.40
CA VAL A 13 -8.11 -12.33 1.61
C VAL A 13 -8.76 -11.55 2.74
N ASP A 14 -9.22 -12.26 3.75
CA ASP A 14 -9.67 -11.65 5.00
C ASP A 14 -8.49 -11.07 5.78
N PHE A 15 -8.77 -10.10 6.62
CA PHE A 15 -7.74 -9.48 7.48
C PHE A 15 -7.02 -10.54 8.34
N GLU A 16 -7.76 -11.55 8.82
CA GLU A 16 -7.24 -12.61 9.69
C GLU A 16 -6.44 -13.71 8.96
N ASP A 17 -6.31 -13.62 7.62
CA ASP A 17 -5.50 -14.59 6.89
C ASP A 17 -4.08 -14.65 7.46
N PRO A 18 -3.59 -15.84 7.89
CA PRO A 18 -2.31 -15.97 8.58
C PRO A 18 -1.11 -15.54 7.72
N ARG A 19 -1.22 -15.64 6.40
CA ARG A 19 -0.17 -15.19 5.47
C ARG A 19 -0.07 -13.66 5.46
N ALA A 20 -1.22 -12.98 5.48
CA ALA A 20 -1.29 -11.53 5.58
C ALA A 20 -0.81 -11.05 6.96
N ALA A 21 -1.19 -11.75 8.04
CA ALA A 21 -0.73 -11.46 9.39
C ALA A 21 0.80 -11.55 9.50
N ARG A 22 1.41 -12.61 9.00
CA ARG A 22 2.88 -12.77 8.96
C ARG A 22 3.57 -11.59 8.27
N LEU A 23 3.06 -11.14 7.12
CA LEU A 23 3.64 -10.02 6.39
C LEU A 23 3.46 -8.69 7.13
N ARG A 24 2.34 -8.49 7.83
CA ARG A 24 2.14 -7.31 8.70
C ARG A 24 3.10 -7.31 9.89
N ASP A 25 3.39 -8.47 10.46
CA ASP A 25 4.37 -8.59 11.54
C ASP A 25 5.77 -8.22 11.05
N LEU A 26 6.18 -8.71 9.88
CA LEU A 26 7.44 -8.29 9.23
C LEU A 26 7.50 -6.78 9.00
N LEU A 27 6.41 -6.16 8.56
CA LEU A 27 6.33 -4.71 8.39
C LEU A 27 6.50 -3.99 9.73
N THR A 28 5.84 -4.47 10.77
CA THR A 28 5.92 -3.90 12.12
C THR A 28 7.35 -3.97 12.64
N ASP A 29 8.00 -5.11 12.53
CA ASP A 29 9.39 -5.31 12.96
C ASP A 29 10.35 -4.38 12.20
N GLU A 30 10.17 -4.25 10.89
CA GLU A 30 10.99 -3.35 10.07
C GLU A 30 10.81 -1.88 10.48
N LEU A 31 9.58 -1.45 10.73
CA LEU A 31 9.29 -0.08 11.18
C LEU A 31 9.84 0.17 12.58
N LEU A 32 9.68 -0.76 13.49
CA LEU A 32 10.27 -0.64 14.83
C LEU A 32 11.79 -0.50 14.77
N ALA A 33 12.46 -1.31 13.95
CA ALA A 33 13.90 -1.22 13.77
C ALA A 33 14.36 0.14 13.22
N ARG A 34 13.54 0.82 12.40
CA ARG A 34 13.85 2.13 11.81
C ARG A 34 13.57 3.30 12.73
N TYR A 35 12.52 3.22 13.52
CA TYR A 35 11.98 4.36 14.29
C TYR A 35 12.26 4.29 15.78
N ALA A 36 12.48 3.10 16.35
CA ALA A 36 12.87 2.98 17.76
C ALA A 36 14.31 3.47 17.96
N THR A 37 14.52 4.24 19.01
CA THR A 37 15.84 4.67 19.49
C THR A 37 15.94 4.33 20.97
N GLU A 38 17.16 4.37 21.54
CA GLU A 38 17.34 4.17 22.99
C GLU A 38 16.57 5.21 23.82
N GLU A 39 16.41 6.43 23.30
CA GLU A 39 15.70 7.52 23.96
C GLU A 39 14.17 7.44 23.76
N VAL A 40 13.71 6.90 22.60
CA VAL A 40 12.30 6.78 22.23
C VAL A 40 12.05 5.37 21.71
N PRO A 41 11.95 4.36 22.60
CA PRO A 41 11.81 2.96 22.19
C PRO A 41 10.44 2.64 21.57
N HIS A 42 9.47 3.53 21.71
CA HIS A 42 8.09 3.30 21.24
C HIS A 42 7.53 4.54 20.55
N LEU A 43 6.59 4.31 19.65
CA LEU A 43 5.77 5.40 19.10
C LEU A 43 4.95 6.06 20.22
N SER A 44 4.73 7.37 20.13
CA SER A 44 3.82 8.06 21.02
C SER A 44 2.41 7.45 20.96
N GLU A 45 1.63 7.57 22.02
CA GLU A 45 0.25 7.10 22.05
C GLU A 45 -0.58 7.71 20.90
N ALA A 46 -0.41 8.99 20.63
CA ALA A 46 -1.07 9.67 19.51
C ALA A 46 -0.69 9.07 18.16
N ALA A 47 0.59 8.74 17.94
CA ALA A 47 1.06 8.11 16.72
C ALA A 47 0.52 6.67 16.59
N GLN A 48 0.52 5.90 17.67
CA GLN A 48 -0.06 4.56 17.69
C GLN A 48 -1.54 4.60 17.32
N LYS A 49 -2.30 5.52 17.90
CA LYS A 49 -3.72 5.71 17.59
C LYS A 49 -3.95 6.12 16.14
N ALA A 50 -3.15 7.05 15.61
CA ALA A 50 -3.26 7.50 14.22
C ALA A 50 -2.96 6.38 13.20
N LEU A 51 -2.03 5.48 13.52
CA LEU A 51 -1.66 4.36 12.67
C LEU A 51 -2.55 3.14 12.85
N SER A 52 -3.32 3.09 13.93
CA SER A 52 -4.22 1.97 14.20
C SER A 52 -5.42 2.01 13.27
N VAL A 53 -5.73 0.87 12.67
CA VAL A 53 -6.91 0.68 11.83
C VAL A 53 -7.63 -0.57 12.34
N PRO A 54 -8.87 -0.43 12.83
CA PRO A 54 -9.66 -1.60 13.19
C PRO A 54 -9.81 -2.56 12.00
N PRO A 55 -9.75 -3.88 12.21
CA PRO A 55 -9.84 -4.86 11.11
C PRO A 55 -11.05 -4.67 10.20
N GLN A 56 -12.19 -4.31 10.77
CA GLN A 56 -13.44 -4.09 10.03
C GLN A 56 -13.43 -2.85 9.11
N ASP A 57 -12.48 -1.93 9.29
CA ASP A 57 -12.36 -0.72 8.47
C ASP A 57 -11.56 -0.96 7.17
N PHE A 58 -10.92 -2.14 7.05
CA PHE A 58 -10.29 -2.53 5.80
C PHE A 58 -11.34 -3.03 4.79
N ILE A 59 -11.30 -2.44 3.61
CA ILE A 59 -12.20 -2.81 2.50
C ILE A 59 -11.62 -3.98 1.72
N ALA A 60 -10.31 -4.01 1.54
CA ALA A 60 -9.61 -5.08 0.84
C ALA A 60 -8.25 -5.33 1.47
N ASN A 61 -7.89 -6.59 1.57
CA ASN A 61 -6.54 -7.05 1.90
C ASN A 61 -6.07 -7.92 0.74
N VAL A 62 -4.95 -7.57 0.14
CA VAL A 62 -4.41 -8.23 -1.06
C VAL A 62 -3.09 -8.89 -0.73
N LEU A 63 -2.94 -10.13 -1.16
CA LEU A 63 -1.67 -10.87 -1.16
C LEU A 63 -1.12 -10.96 -2.58
N VAL A 64 0.19 -10.89 -2.68
CA VAL A 64 0.94 -11.29 -3.87
C VAL A 64 1.60 -12.62 -3.57
N LEU A 65 1.32 -13.62 -4.40
CA LEU A 65 1.88 -14.97 -4.27
C LEU A 65 2.91 -15.19 -5.38
N ASN A 66 4.00 -15.88 -5.05
CA ASN A 66 4.97 -16.32 -6.03
C ASN A 66 4.47 -17.58 -6.78
N THR A 67 5.28 -18.11 -7.68
CA THR A 67 4.94 -19.29 -8.51
C THR A 67 4.73 -20.59 -7.73
N VAL A 68 5.19 -20.65 -6.49
CA VAL A 68 4.99 -21.81 -5.60
C VAL A 68 3.90 -21.57 -4.55
N GLY A 69 3.17 -20.44 -4.66
CA GLY A 69 2.03 -20.11 -3.78
C GLY A 69 2.41 -19.49 -2.45
N GLU A 70 3.65 -19.05 -2.26
CA GLU A 70 4.06 -18.36 -1.05
C GLU A 70 3.70 -16.88 -1.13
N ALA A 71 3.20 -16.31 -0.02
CA ALA A 71 2.89 -14.90 0.08
C ALA A 71 4.16 -14.06 0.22
N ILE A 72 4.43 -13.23 -0.78
CA ILE A 72 5.62 -12.39 -0.90
C ILE A 72 5.33 -10.89 -0.84
N GLY A 73 4.07 -10.50 -0.83
CA GLY A 73 3.64 -9.11 -0.72
C GLY A 73 2.25 -9.00 -0.12
N HIS A 74 2.00 -7.89 0.56
CA HIS A 74 0.71 -7.57 1.16
C HIS A 74 0.46 -6.07 1.10
N GLY A 75 -0.80 -5.69 0.97
CA GLY A 75 -1.29 -4.34 1.11
C GLY A 75 -2.79 -4.31 1.30
N ALA A 76 -3.28 -3.20 1.78
CA ALA A 76 -4.68 -3.06 2.12
C ALA A 76 -5.25 -1.70 1.70
N LEU A 77 -6.57 -1.64 1.57
CA LEU A 77 -7.35 -0.42 1.34
C LEU A 77 -8.32 -0.18 2.47
N ARG A 78 -8.48 1.07 2.86
CA ARG A 78 -9.55 1.53 3.74
C ARG A 78 -10.18 2.82 3.25
N ARG A 79 -11.32 3.20 3.84
CA ARG A 79 -11.87 4.55 3.70
C ARG A 79 -11.39 5.41 4.86
N LEU A 80 -10.95 6.62 4.54
CA LEU A 80 -10.53 7.62 5.52
C LEU A 80 -10.99 9.00 5.08
N ASN A 81 -11.88 9.64 5.84
CA ASN A 81 -12.38 10.99 5.55
C ASN A 81 -12.93 11.14 4.11
N GLY A 82 -13.60 10.12 3.59
CA GLY A 82 -14.10 10.12 2.21
C GLY A 82 -13.10 9.70 1.14
N GLU A 83 -11.83 9.55 1.48
CA GLU A 83 -10.77 9.13 0.59
C GLU A 83 -10.53 7.60 0.64
N TRP A 84 -9.90 7.08 -0.38
CA TRP A 84 -9.38 5.72 -0.44
C TRP A 84 -7.91 5.73 -0.05
N GLU A 85 -7.60 5.14 1.09
CA GLU A 85 -6.21 5.10 1.61
C GLU A 85 -5.61 3.71 1.46
N VAL A 86 -4.42 3.66 0.85
CA VAL A 86 -3.57 2.47 0.81
C VAL A 86 -2.79 2.37 2.11
N LYS A 87 -2.81 1.17 2.71
CA LYS A 87 -2.15 0.88 4.00
C LYS A 87 -1.37 -0.43 3.92
N ARG A 88 -0.39 -0.55 4.81
CA ARG A 88 0.28 -1.82 5.09
C ARG A 88 0.98 -2.45 3.89
N VAL A 89 1.53 -1.63 3.00
CA VAL A 89 2.28 -2.12 1.83
C VAL A 89 3.62 -2.68 2.27
N ILE A 90 3.83 -3.96 2.03
CA ILE A 90 5.10 -4.64 2.28
C ILE A 90 5.39 -5.67 1.20
N SER A 91 6.65 -5.77 0.82
CA SER A 91 7.21 -6.94 0.15
C SER A 91 8.09 -7.70 1.14
N ASP A 92 7.99 -9.03 1.15
CA ASP A 92 8.88 -9.87 1.94
C ASP A 92 10.33 -9.51 1.59
N PRO A 93 11.19 -9.20 2.58
CA PRO A 93 12.58 -8.87 2.32
C PRO A 93 13.32 -9.90 1.47
N ALA A 94 12.98 -11.19 1.62
CA ALA A 94 13.57 -12.28 0.83
C ALA A 94 13.15 -12.26 -0.65
N ALA A 95 12.04 -11.57 -0.99
CA ALA A 95 11.48 -11.48 -2.33
C ALA A 95 11.60 -10.08 -2.94
N ARG A 96 12.38 -9.19 -2.36
CA ARG A 96 12.61 -7.83 -2.90
C ARG A 96 13.24 -7.89 -4.29
N GLY A 97 12.85 -6.96 -5.15
CA GLY A 97 13.30 -6.89 -6.54
C GLY A 97 12.50 -7.77 -7.51
N MET A 98 11.53 -8.56 -7.04
CA MET A 98 10.66 -9.40 -7.89
C MET A 98 9.45 -8.64 -8.46
N GLY A 99 9.30 -7.35 -8.19
CA GLY A 99 8.19 -6.53 -8.69
C GLY A 99 6.87 -6.71 -7.94
N ALA A 100 6.84 -7.44 -6.84
CA ALA A 100 5.64 -7.73 -6.06
C ALA A 100 4.90 -6.46 -5.62
N ALA A 101 5.63 -5.46 -5.11
CA ALA A 101 5.02 -4.20 -4.67
C ALA A 101 4.37 -3.42 -5.83
N THR A 102 4.95 -3.44 -7.01
CA THR A 102 4.38 -2.76 -8.19
C THR A 102 3.06 -3.41 -8.62
N VAL A 103 3.02 -4.73 -8.68
CA VAL A 103 1.80 -5.49 -9.02
C VAL A 103 0.73 -5.30 -7.95
N LEU A 104 1.12 -5.33 -6.68
CA LEU A 104 0.24 -5.07 -5.54
C LEU A 104 -0.42 -3.69 -5.63
N MET A 105 0.36 -2.63 -5.85
CA MET A 105 -0.17 -1.27 -5.94
C MET A 105 -1.14 -1.13 -7.11
N ALA A 106 -0.82 -1.72 -8.27
CA ALA A 106 -1.72 -1.72 -9.42
C ALA A 106 -3.07 -2.38 -9.10
N GLU A 107 -3.07 -3.48 -8.33
CA GLU A 107 -4.31 -4.16 -7.94
C GLU A 107 -5.12 -3.34 -6.93
N LEU A 108 -4.48 -2.74 -5.93
CA LEU A 108 -5.15 -1.86 -4.97
C LEU A 108 -5.80 -0.65 -5.68
N GLU A 109 -5.10 -0.04 -6.63
CA GLU A 109 -5.61 1.04 -7.47
C GLU A 109 -6.79 0.57 -8.32
N ARG A 110 -6.71 -0.63 -8.91
CA ARG A 110 -7.81 -1.22 -9.69
C ARG A 110 -9.06 -1.46 -8.84
N ILE A 111 -8.89 -2.00 -7.63
CA ILE A 111 -10.01 -2.21 -6.68
C ILE A 111 -10.68 -0.88 -6.34
N ALA A 112 -9.89 0.13 -5.99
CA ALA A 112 -10.40 1.46 -5.67
C ALA A 112 -11.14 2.09 -6.85
N ALA A 113 -10.54 2.06 -8.05
CA ALA A 113 -11.14 2.59 -9.27
C ALA A 113 -12.46 1.88 -9.63
N SER A 114 -12.52 0.55 -9.46
CA SER A 114 -13.74 -0.25 -9.70
C SER A 114 -14.89 0.13 -8.76
N ALA A 115 -14.56 0.66 -7.58
CA ALA A 115 -15.52 1.16 -6.61
C ALA A 115 -15.81 2.68 -6.77
N GLY A 116 -15.35 3.29 -7.86
CA GLY A 116 -15.61 4.69 -8.19
C GLY A 116 -14.63 5.69 -7.60
N ALA A 117 -13.50 5.24 -7.05
CA ALA A 117 -12.46 6.15 -6.57
C ALA A 117 -11.84 6.93 -7.72
N ARG A 118 -11.71 8.26 -7.52
CA ARG A 118 -11.02 9.13 -8.47
C ARG A 118 -9.54 9.29 -8.14
N ARG A 119 -9.17 9.00 -6.89
CA ARG A 119 -7.78 8.97 -6.44
C ARG A 119 -7.61 8.04 -5.27
N VAL A 120 -6.37 7.67 -5.01
CA VAL A 120 -5.94 7.01 -3.79
C VAL A 120 -4.89 7.87 -3.09
N ILE A 121 -4.91 7.81 -1.77
CA ILE A 121 -3.93 8.48 -0.90
C ILE A 121 -3.16 7.46 -0.10
N LEU A 122 -2.01 7.85 0.41
CA LEU A 122 -1.22 7.02 1.33
C LEU A 122 -0.32 7.90 2.20
N GLN A 123 0.10 7.34 3.33
CA GLN A 123 1.06 7.93 4.24
C GLN A 123 2.23 6.99 4.44
N THR A 124 3.43 7.54 4.44
CA THR A 124 4.67 6.85 4.81
C THR A 124 5.48 7.70 5.79
N GLY A 125 6.43 7.08 6.47
CA GLY A 125 7.28 7.78 7.40
C GLY A 125 8.50 8.42 6.74
N GLY A 126 9.02 9.49 7.35
CA GLY A 126 10.16 10.25 6.82
C GLY A 126 11.50 9.50 6.82
N LYS A 127 11.60 8.34 7.46
CA LYS A 127 12.80 7.48 7.46
C LYS A 127 12.74 6.35 6.44
N GLN A 128 11.92 6.49 5.40
CA GLN A 128 11.73 5.47 4.36
C GLN A 128 11.95 6.06 2.96
N PRO A 129 13.18 6.52 2.63
CA PRO A 129 13.45 7.17 1.34
C PRO A 129 13.23 6.23 0.14
N GLU A 130 13.41 4.94 0.30
CA GLU A 130 13.10 3.93 -0.72
C GLU A 130 11.60 3.83 -1.01
N ALA A 131 10.74 3.99 0.00
CA ALA A 131 9.29 4.03 -0.19
C ALA A 131 8.88 5.30 -0.95
N GLU A 132 9.44 6.46 -0.62
CA GLU A 132 9.19 7.70 -1.35
C GLU A 132 9.57 7.57 -2.83
N ALA A 133 10.76 7.06 -3.13
CA ALA A 133 11.23 6.86 -4.49
C ALA A 133 10.32 5.89 -5.26
N PHE A 134 9.88 4.81 -4.60
CA PHE A 134 8.96 3.84 -5.16
C PHE A 134 7.61 4.46 -5.54
N TYR A 135 6.96 5.20 -4.62
CA TYR A 135 5.67 5.83 -4.89
C TYR A 135 5.78 6.90 -5.98
N ARG A 136 6.84 7.71 -5.98
CA ARG A 136 7.09 8.68 -7.06
C ARG A 136 7.21 8.00 -8.43
N LYS A 137 7.91 6.89 -8.50
CA LYS A 137 8.06 6.09 -9.73
C LYS A 137 6.72 5.56 -10.24
N LEU A 138 5.78 5.25 -9.33
CA LEU A 138 4.42 4.82 -9.68
C LEU A 138 3.47 5.97 -10.05
N GLY A 139 3.95 7.22 -10.06
CA GLY A 139 3.15 8.39 -10.43
C GLY A 139 2.43 9.06 -9.26
N TYR A 140 2.74 8.68 -8.03
CA TYR A 140 2.23 9.39 -6.85
C TYR A 140 2.92 10.74 -6.71
N ARG A 141 2.13 11.74 -6.31
CA ARG A 141 2.61 13.10 -6.04
C ARG A 141 2.43 13.41 -4.57
N ARG A 142 3.40 14.14 -4.00
CA ARG A 142 3.33 14.57 -2.62
C ARG A 142 2.15 15.53 -2.40
N ILE A 143 1.42 15.33 -1.32
CA ILE A 143 0.33 16.18 -0.86
C ILE A 143 0.60 16.63 0.58
N PRO A 144 -0.08 17.67 1.08
CA PRO A 144 -0.02 18.01 2.49
C PRO A 144 -0.40 16.82 3.37
N THR A 145 0.24 16.73 4.53
CA THR A 145 -0.11 15.70 5.52
C THR A 145 -1.55 15.91 5.96
N TYR A 146 -2.32 14.83 5.99
CA TYR A 146 -3.75 14.87 6.27
C TYR A 146 -4.08 14.23 7.64
N PRO A 147 -5.25 14.54 8.23
CA PRO A 147 -5.68 13.91 9.47
C PRO A 147 -5.83 12.38 9.31
N PRO A 148 -5.45 11.56 10.29
CA PRO A 148 -5.03 11.95 11.65
C PRO A 148 -3.53 12.20 11.81
N TYR A 149 -2.74 12.15 10.73
CA TYR A 149 -1.28 12.16 10.80
C TYR A 149 -0.68 13.54 11.05
N GLU A 150 -1.33 14.62 10.63
CA GLU A 150 -0.77 15.98 10.64
C GLU A 150 -0.31 16.45 12.01
N HIS A 151 -0.99 16.03 13.08
CA HIS A 151 -0.62 16.36 14.46
C HIS A 151 0.07 15.21 15.19
N ALA A 152 -0.33 13.97 14.90
CA ALA A 152 0.18 12.80 15.59
C ALA A 152 1.56 12.38 15.10
N ILE A 153 1.86 12.58 13.82
CA ILE A 153 3.13 12.20 13.19
C ILE A 153 3.54 13.30 12.21
N PRO A 154 4.07 14.45 12.71
CA PRO A 154 4.41 15.60 11.87
C PRO A 154 5.47 15.30 10.80
N THR A 155 6.27 14.24 10.99
CA THR A 155 7.28 13.76 10.03
C THR A 155 6.69 12.89 8.93
N SER A 156 5.39 12.65 8.92
CA SER A 156 4.71 11.89 7.86
C SER A 156 4.88 12.53 6.50
N ILE A 157 5.01 11.66 5.51
CA ILE A 157 5.04 12.04 4.10
C ILE A 157 3.81 11.41 3.44
N CYS A 158 2.96 12.26 2.86
CA CYS A 158 1.72 11.85 2.25
C CYS A 158 1.75 12.01 0.74
N PHE A 159 1.12 11.09 0.05
CA PHE A 159 1.04 11.05 -1.39
C PHE A 159 -0.39 10.81 -1.86
N ALA A 160 -0.67 11.23 -3.07
CA ALA A 160 -1.88 10.90 -3.80
C ALA A 160 -1.57 10.54 -5.26
N LYS A 161 -2.42 9.73 -5.85
CA LYS A 161 -2.42 9.42 -7.27
C LYS A 161 -3.84 9.47 -7.80
N GLU A 162 -4.04 10.27 -8.86
CA GLU A 162 -5.30 10.28 -9.60
C GLU A 162 -5.46 8.97 -10.37
N LEU A 163 -6.66 8.39 -10.31
CA LEU A 163 -7.00 7.17 -11.02
C LEU A 163 -7.80 7.50 -12.27
N GLN A 164 -7.51 6.79 -13.36
CA GLN A 164 -8.34 6.89 -14.55
C GLN A 164 -9.66 6.12 -14.35
N PRO A 165 -10.80 6.70 -14.77
CA PRO A 165 -12.07 5.98 -14.76
C PRO A 165 -11.97 4.66 -15.51
N MET A 166 -12.66 3.64 -15.03
CA MET A 166 -12.69 2.32 -15.68
C MET A 166 -13.28 2.37 -17.09
N GLU A 167 -14.15 3.34 -17.36
CA GLU A 167 -14.80 3.53 -18.67
C GLU A 167 -13.82 3.89 -19.79
N ASP A 168 -12.70 4.54 -19.47
CA ASP A 168 -11.67 4.92 -20.45
C ASP A 168 -10.70 3.78 -20.79
N ARG A 169 -10.87 2.60 -20.19
CA ARG A 169 -10.00 1.43 -20.42
C ARG A 169 -10.58 0.42 -21.42
N LEU A 170 -11.78 0.64 -21.94
CA LEU A 170 -12.30 -0.18 -23.02
C LEU A 170 -11.56 0.19 -24.31
N PRO A 171 -10.92 -0.77 -24.98
CA PRO A 171 -10.40 -0.49 -26.32
C PRO A 171 -11.57 -0.11 -27.20
N SER A 172 -11.40 0.94 -27.98
CA SER A 172 -12.35 1.35 -29.02
C SER A 172 -12.44 0.23 -30.09
N ILE A 173 -13.23 -0.79 -29.81
CA ILE A 173 -13.61 -1.83 -30.77
C ILE A 173 -15.03 -1.54 -31.23
N LEU A 174 -15.25 -0.35 -31.72
CA LEU A 174 -16.45 -0.06 -32.53
C LEU A 174 -16.11 1.15 -33.39
N GLY A 175 -15.78 0.88 -34.61
CA GLY A 175 -15.77 1.91 -35.60
C GLY A 175 -14.91 1.59 -36.79
N GLN A 176 -15.45 0.85 -37.72
CA GLN A 176 -15.57 1.31 -39.12
C GLN A 176 -16.36 0.28 -39.91
N GLU A 177 -17.59 0.57 -40.12
CA GLU A 177 -18.25 0.23 -41.37
C GLU A 177 -18.29 1.50 -42.26
#